data_deedccdb43534d17c65705e85a321ca8
#
_entry.id   deedccdb43534d17c65705e85a321ca8
#
_cell.length_a   1.000
_cell.length_b   1.000
_cell.length_c   1.000
_cell.angle_alpha   90.00
_cell.angle_beta   90.00
_cell.angle_gamma   90.00
#
_symmetry.space_group_name_H-M   'P 1'
#
loop_
_entity.id
_entity.type
_entity.pdbx_description
1 polymer ?
#
loop_
_entity_poly.entity_id
_entity_poly.type
_entity_poly.pdbx_seq_one_letter_code
_entity_poly.pdbx_strand_id
1 'polypeptide(L)'
;MLLDALIFQPDSSVPDPPPGVTERWITTKDKVRLHAWYAARRGARPTLVWSHGNGGNIAGRADVLLALAARGLNVLAYDYRGYGKSGGQPHEAGVYLDAQAAYDSERRRGVPATRIICFGESLGGVVSIHLASVRPCARVAVVSTFTSMRDVARHHFGPLSFVVGHQFDALARIRDLTVPIFIAHGDCDEIVPFELGERLFAAANQTKRFFRAEGAHHNDVFASPGLIDAIAEFAHAAIADASSVR
;
A
#
# COMPACT_ATOMS: atom_id res chain seq x y z
N MET A 1 -21.40 2.50 8.24
CA MET A 1 -21.53 1.39 9.23
C MET A 1 -21.89 0.06 8.56
N LEU A 2 -23.01 -0.11 7.84
CA LEU A 2 -23.34 -1.42 7.21
C LEU A 2 -22.39 -1.76 6.06
N LEU A 3 -22.05 -0.80 5.23
CA LEU A 3 -21.15 -0.97 4.08
C LEU A 3 -19.69 -1.20 4.52
N ASP A 4 -19.23 -0.53 5.59
CA ASP A 4 -17.88 -0.74 6.13
C ASP A 4 -17.70 -2.19 6.61
N ALA A 5 -18.70 -2.77 7.28
CA ALA A 5 -18.67 -4.17 7.73
C ALA A 5 -18.63 -5.19 6.57
N LEU A 6 -19.06 -4.79 5.35
CA LEU A 6 -18.96 -5.63 4.16
C LEU A 6 -17.59 -5.48 3.46
N ILE A 7 -16.97 -4.31 3.57
CA ILE A 7 -15.69 -4.03 2.93
C ILE A 7 -14.54 -4.58 3.79
N PHE A 8 -14.48 -4.25 5.08
CA PHE A 8 -13.32 -4.55 5.92
C PHE A 8 -13.43 -5.94 6.57
N GLN A 9 -12.36 -6.72 6.47
CA GLN A 9 -12.29 -8.10 6.98
C GLN A 9 -11.08 -8.27 7.92
N PRO A 10 -11.12 -7.64 9.11
CA PRO A 10 -10.02 -7.70 10.06
C PRO A 10 -9.89 -9.09 10.72
N ASP A 11 -8.64 -9.49 10.96
CA ASP A 11 -8.28 -10.57 11.87
C ASP A 11 -7.48 -9.98 13.05
N SER A 12 -7.85 -10.32 14.26
CA SER A 12 -7.19 -9.85 15.48
C SER A 12 -6.08 -10.77 16.00
N SER A 13 -5.89 -11.93 15.37
CA SER A 13 -4.84 -12.89 15.75
C SER A 13 -3.49 -12.46 15.20
N VAL A 14 -2.63 -11.92 16.07
CA VAL A 14 -1.28 -11.49 15.69
C VAL A 14 -0.25 -12.16 16.60
N PRO A 15 0.59 -13.07 16.06
CA PRO A 15 1.70 -13.65 16.79
C PRO A 15 2.77 -12.60 17.10
N ASP A 16 3.81 -13.01 17.82
CA ASP A 16 5.00 -12.20 17.99
C ASP A 16 5.70 -11.96 16.64
N PRO A 17 6.35 -10.79 16.47
CA PRO A 17 7.05 -10.49 15.25
C PRO A 17 8.20 -11.47 15.00
N PRO A 18 8.48 -11.85 13.74
CA PRO A 18 9.57 -12.75 13.41
C PRO A 18 10.93 -12.13 13.75
N PRO A 19 12.00 -12.96 13.87
CA PRO A 19 13.35 -12.46 14.14
C PRO A 19 13.79 -11.36 13.17
N GLY A 20 14.33 -10.28 13.72
CA GLY A 20 14.78 -9.11 12.93
C GLY A 20 13.69 -8.09 12.63
N VAL A 21 12.48 -8.31 13.12
CA VAL A 21 11.35 -7.37 13.07
C VAL A 21 11.06 -6.88 14.49
N THR A 22 10.78 -5.59 14.63
CA THR A 22 10.42 -4.97 15.91
C THR A 22 8.96 -4.53 15.92
N GLU A 23 8.26 -4.81 17.00
CA GLU A 23 6.92 -4.29 17.23
C GLU A 23 6.99 -2.78 17.51
N ARG A 24 6.06 -2.03 16.93
CA ARG A 24 5.91 -0.59 17.14
C ARG A 24 4.46 -0.22 17.38
N TRP A 25 4.27 0.91 18.04
CA TRP A 25 2.96 1.49 18.26
C TRP A 25 2.93 2.93 17.74
N ILE A 26 1.87 3.26 17.03
CA ILE A 26 1.67 4.55 16.38
C ILE A 26 0.34 5.13 16.87
N THR A 27 0.31 6.41 17.24
CA THR A 27 -0.94 7.07 17.62
C THR A 27 -1.36 8.01 16.51
N THR A 28 -2.59 7.86 16.05
CA THR A 28 -3.20 8.72 15.03
C THR A 28 -3.59 10.09 15.59
N LYS A 29 -3.91 11.04 14.71
CA LYS A 29 -4.38 12.37 15.08
C LYS A 29 -5.67 12.32 15.95
N ASP A 30 -6.55 11.37 15.63
CA ASP A 30 -7.81 11.12 16.35
C ASP A 30 -7.66 10.09 17.51
N LYS A 31 -6.41 9.89 17.99
CA LYS A 31 -6.06 9.12 19.19
C LYS A 31 -6.29 7.62 19.09
N VAL A 32 -6.44 7.05 17.90
CA VAL A 32 -6.42 5.60 17.71
C VAL A 32 -4.98 5.10 17.83
N ARG A 33 -4.77 3.99 18.55
CA ARG A 33 -3.48 3.34 18.71
C ARG A 33 -3.36 2.22 17.70
N LEU A 34 -2.38 2.32 16.79
CA LEU A 34 -2.12 1.36 15.74
C LEU A 34 -0.94 0.47 16.11
N HIS A 35 -1.07 -0.81 15.82
CA HIS A 35 -0.01 -1.79 15.88
C HIS A 35 0.79 -1.78 14.58
N ALA A 36 2.09 -1.96 14.65
CA ALA A 36 2.96 -2.00 13.47
C ALA A 36 4.18 -2.89 13.70
N TRP A 37 4.70 -3.43 12.61
CA TRP A 37 5.97 -4.15 12.54
C TRP A 37 6.97 -3.36 11.71
N TYR A 38 8.21 -3.35 12.17
CA TYR A 38 9.30 -2.63 11.50
C TYR A 38 10.52 -3.50 11.33
N ALA A 39 10.94 -3.70 10.10
CA ALA A 39 12.22 -4.29 9.75
C ALA A 39 13.19 -3.19 9.35
N ALA A 40 14.24 -3.00 10.18
CA ALA A 40 15.28 -2.01 9.96
C ALA A 40 16.48 -2.60 9.21
N ARG A 41 17.08 -1.79 8.35
CA ARG A 41 18.40 -2.05 7.77
C ARG A 41 19.36 -0.91 8.13
N ARG A 42 20.65 -1.25 8.31
CA ARG A 42 21.68 -0.24 8.63
C ARG A 42 21.89 0.74 7.45
N GLY A 43 22.15 1.98 7.81
CA GLY A 43 22.43 3.05 6.85
C GLY A 43 21.18 3.75 6.34
N ALA A 44 21.41 4.71 5.45
CA ALA A 44 20.38 5.56 4.88
C ALA A 44 19.66 4.83 3.73
N ARG A 45 18.65 4.05 4.05
CA ARG A 45 17.90 3.21 3.11
C ARG A 45 16.52 3.80 2.79
N PRO A 46 15.92 3.47 1.63
CA PRO A 46 14.52 3.74 1.38
C PRO A 46 13.64 3.03 2.42
N THR A 47 12.56 3.70 2.80
CA THR A 47 11.60 3.17 3.79
C THR A 47 10.24 3.01 3.15
N LEU A 48 9.76 1.78 3.06
CA LEU A 48 8.39 1.48 2.66
C LEU A 48 7.47 1.74 3.86
N VAL A 49 6.46 2.59 3.68
CA VAL A 49 5.30 2.67 4.56
C VAL A 49 4.23 1.82 3.91
N TRP A 50 3.99 0.64 4.46
CA TRP A 50 3.18 -0.39 3.84
C TRP A 50 1.78 -0.44 4.40
N SER A 51 0.83 -0.10 3.56
CA SER A 51 -0.61 -0.29 3.74
C SER A 51 -1.00 -1.65 3.18
N HIS A 52 -1.40 -2.59 4.03
CA HIS A 52 -1.72 -3.96 3.62
C HIS A 52 -3.10 -4.09 2.94
N GLY A 53 -3.37 -5.26 2.35
CA GLY A 53 -4.67 -5.59 1.74
C GLY A 53 -5.80 -5.73 2.77
N ASN A 54 -7.02 -5.90 2.28
CA ASN A 54 -8.22 -5.86 3.11
C ASN A 54 -8.32 -7.01 4.13
N GLY A 55 -7.99 -8.23 3.74
CA GLY A 55 -8.13 -9.41 4.61
C GLY A 55 -6.96 -9.62 5.57
N GLY A 56 -7.23 -10.11 6.78
CA GLY A 56 -6.22 -10.50 7.76
C GLY A 56 -5.58 -9.33 8.52
N ASN A 57 -4.26 -9.36 8.68
CA ASN A 57 -3.45 -8.36 9.38
C ASN A 57 -1.99 -8.41 8.90
N ILE A 58 -1.08 -7.64 9.51
CA ILE A 58 0.34 -7.60 9.13
C ILE A 58 1.08 -8.93 9.30
N ALA A 59 0.59 -9.85 10.15
CA ALA A 59 1.26 -11.14 10.35
C ALA A 59 1.24 -12.01 9.09
N GLY A 60 0.16 -11.98 8.32
CA GLY A 60 0.05 -12.67 7.04
C GLY A 60 1.00 -12.11 5.95
N ARG A 61 1.70 -11.03 6.23
CA ARG A 61 2.64 -10.35 5.32
C ARG A 61 4.10 -10.49 5.73
N ALA A 62 4.37 -11.28 6.77
CA ALA A 62 5.70 -11.44 7.36
C ALA A 62 6.78 -11.83 6.35
N ASP A 63 6.49 -12.81 5.48
CA ASP A 63 7.46 -13.33 4.51
C ASP A 63 7.82 -12.27 3.46
N VAL A 64 6.83 -11.53 2.95
CA VAL A 64 7.05 -10.44 1.99
C VAL A 64 7.80 -9.29 2.66
N LEU A 65 7.46 -8.94 3.90
CA LEU A 65 8.16 -7.93 4.68
C LEU A 65 9.64 -8.27 4.83
N LEU A 66 9.95 -9.52 5.21
CA LEU A 66 11.32 -10.01 5.37
C LEU A 66 12.05 -10.06 4.01
N ALA A 67 11.38 -10.48 2.94
CA ALA A 67 11.94 -10.51 1.60
C ALA A 67 12.33 -9.11 1.08
N LEU A 68 11.47 -8.10 1.29
CA LEU A 68 11.77 -6.71 0.97
C LEU A 68 12.91 -6.15 1.82
N ALA A 69 12.90 -6.47 3.11
CA ALA A 69 13.97 -6.08 4.01
C ALA A 69 15.32 -6.73 3.63
N ALA A 70 15.33 -7.99 3.17
CA ALA A 70 16.53 -8.66 2.68
C ALA A 70 17.16 -7.95 1.45
N ARG A 71 16.36 -7.22 0.67
CA ARG A 71 16.80 -6.40 -0.46
C ARG A 71 17.25 -4.99 -0.07
N GLY A 72 17.47 -4.75 1.22
CA GLY A 72 18.04 -3.51 1.71
C GLY A 72 17.03 -2.39 1.96
N LEU A 73 15.76 -2.68 2.04
CA LEU A 73 14.71 -1.71 2.36
C LEU A 73 14.42 -1.69 3.87
N ASN A 74 14.08 -0.54 4.42
CA ASN A 74 13.34 -0.48 5.67
C ASN A 74 11.86 -0.67 5.36
N VAL A 75 11.16 -1.45 6.18
CA VAL A 75 9.73 -1.71 5.97
C VAL A 75 8.98 -1.44 7.26
N LEU A 76 8.04 -0.49 7.22
CA LEU A 76 7.04 -0.26 8.25
C LEU A 76 5.70 -0.77 7.73
N ALA A 77 5.27 -1.95 8.18
CA ALA A 77 3.92 -2.46 7.98
C ALA A 77 3.09 -2.14 9.22
N TYR A 78 1.89 -1.64 9.05
CA TYR A 78 0.99 -1.28 10.14
C TYR A 78 -0.40 -1.87 9.94
N ASP A 79 -1.03 -2.28 11.01
CA ASP A 79 -2.44 -2.67 11.02
C ASP A 79 -3.33 -1.43 11.06
N TYR A 80 -4.31 -1.37 10.15
CA TYR A 80 -5.33 -0.34 10.23
C TYR A 80 -6.11 -0.41 11.54
N ARG A 81 -6.80 0.67 11.87
CA ARG A 81 -7.77 0.65 12.97
C ARG A 81 -8.72 -0.54 12.87
N GLY A 82 -8.89 -1.26 13.98
CA GLY A 82 -9.72 -2.47 14.06
C GLY A 82 -9.06 -3.75 13.53
N TYR A 83 -7.86 -3.68 12.96
CA TYR A 83 -7.09 -4.84 12.49
C TYR A 83 -6.00 -5.23 13.49
N GLY A 84 -5.65 -6.49 13.52
CA GLY A 84 -4.59 -7.00 14.37
C GLY A 84 -4.77 -6.60 15.83
N LYS A 85 -3.71 -5.98 16.40
CA LYS A 85 -3.74 -5.43 17.76
C LYS A 85 -4.15 -3.94 17.77
N SER A 86 -4.48 -3.33 16.63
CA SER A 86 -4.88 -1.93 16.54
C SER A 86 -6.26 -1.68 17.14
N GLY A 87 -6.44 -0.52 17.78
CA GLY A 87 -7.73 -0.09 18.31
C GLY A 87 -8.65 0.51 17.25
N GLY A 88 -9.86 0.89 17.67
CA GLY A 88 -10.83 1.57 16.81
C GLY A 88 -11.63 0.64 15.91
N GLN A 89 -12.31 1.22 14.92
CA GLN A 89 -13.11 0.51 13.92
C GLN A 89 -12.77 1.03 12.51
N PRO A 90 -12.64 0.14 11.49
CA PRO A 90 -12.23 0.56 10.16
C PRO A 90 -13.35 1.28 9.42
N HIS A 91 -12.98 2.34 8.74
CA HIS A 91 -13.77 3.10 7.79
C HIS A 91 -12.85 3.91 6.88
N GLU A 92 -13.28 4.30 5.68
CA GLU A 92 -12.40 4.90 4.67
C GLU A 92 -11.58 6.09 5.20
N ALA A 93 -12.23 7.11 5.76
CA ALA A 93 -11.51 8.28 6.28
C ALA A 93 -10.53 7.90 7.41
N GLY A 94 -10.88 6.87 8.20
CA GLY A 94 -10.05 6.38 9.28
C GLY A 94 -8.77 5.72 8.78
N VAL A 95 -8.85 4.82 7.81
CA VAL A 95 -7.64 4.14 7.27
C VAL A 95 -6.71 5.12 6.55
N TYR A 96 -7.24 6.23 6.02
CA TYR A 96 -6.42 7.32 5.50
C TYR A 96 -5.66 8.07 6.62
N LEU A 97 -6.29 8.30 7.78
CA LEU A 97 -5.62 8.86 8.95
C LEU A 97 -4.55 7.91 9.51
N ASP A 98 -4.79 6.59 9.44
CA ASP A 98 -3.85 5.57 9.88
C ASP A 98 -2.58 5.59 9.01
N ALA A 99 -2.73 5.65 7.69
CA ALA A 99 -1.61 5.78 6.75
C ALA A 99 -0.80 7.06 6.99
N GLN A 100 -1.49 8.19 7.21
CA GLN A 100 -0.81 9.44 7.54
C GLN A 100 -0.04 9.34 8.86
N ALA A 101 -0.61 8.69 9.89
CA ALA A 101 0.06 8.51 11.17
C ALA A 101 1.31 7.61 11.03
N ALA A 102 1.25 6.56 10.22
CA ALA A 102 2.38 5.69 9.92
C ALA A 102 3.49 6.46 9.20
N TYR A 103 3.16 7.23 8.17
CA TYR A 103 4.10 8.12 7.47
C TYR A 103 4.71 9.14 8.44
N ASP A 104 3.89 9.87 9.18
CA ASP A 104 4.32 10.92 10.11
C ASP A 104 5.21 10.34 11.23
N SER A 105 5.03 9.08 11.61
CA SER A 105 5.91 8.40 12.59
C SER A 105 7.34 8.25 12.07
N GLU A 106 7.53 7.89 10.80
CA GLU A 106 8.85 7.77 10.20
C GLU A 106 9.49 9.17 9.96
N ARG A 107 8.67 10.16 9.62
CA ARG A 107 9.14 11.55 9.54
C ARG A 107 9.68 12.06 10.89
N ARG A 108 8.98 11.80 11.99
CA ARG A 108 9.43 12.15 13.35
C ARG A 108 10.70 11.40 13.77
N ARG A 109 10.98 10.24 13.19
CA ARG A 109 12.23 9.48 13.39
C ARG A 109 13.39 9.95 12.51
N GLY A 110 13.19 11.01 11.74
CA GLY A 110 14.24 11.62 10.89
C GLY A 110 14.35 11.02 9.50
N VAL A 111 13.42 10.14 9.07
CA VAL A 111 13.39 9.65 7.69
C VAL A 111 12.95 10.78 6.77
N PRO A 112 13.75 11.29 5.83
CA PRO A 112 13.36 12.36 4.94
C PRO A 112 12.28 11.86 3.94
N ALA A 113 11.37 12.75 3.51
CA ALA A 113 10.32 12.43 2.56
C ALA A 113 10.88 11.82 1.26
N THR A 114 12.05 12.27 0.84
CA THR A 114 12.79 11.77 -0.34
C THR A 114 13.28 10.33 -0.21
N ARG A 115 13.04 9.67 0.92
CA ARG A 115 13.33 8.25 1.17
C ARG A 115 12.10 7.45 1.57
N ILE A 116 10.94 8.08 1.73
CA ILE A 116 9.69 7.38 2.04
C ILE A 116 9.01 7.00 0.74
N ILE A 117 8.62 5.73 0.66
CA ILE A 117 7.85 5.17 -0.45
C ILE A 117 6.49 4.75 0.12
N CYS A 118 5.43 5.30 -0.45
CA CYS A 118 4.08 4.86 -0.16
C CYS A 118 3.86 3.53 -0.87
N PHE A 119 3.80 2.44 -0.11
CA PHE A 119 3.67 1.09 -0.64
C PHE A 119 2.34 0.45 -0.19
N GLY A 120 1.66 -0.23 -1.11
CA GLY A 120 0.40 -0.88 -0.76
C GLY A 120 -0.04 -1.99 -1.69
N GLU A 121 -0.82 -2.90 -1.15
CA GLU A 121 -1.44 -4.00 -1.89
C GLU A 121 -2.96 -3.91 -1.82
N SER A 122 -3.66 -4.25 -2.90
CA SER A 122 -5.12 -4.30 -2.97
C SER A 122 -5.75 -3.01 -2.42
N LEU A 123 -6.59 -3.07 -1.38
CA LEU A 123 -7.11 -1.90 -0.65
C LEU A 123 -5.99 -0.94 -0.22
N GLY A 124 -4.89 -1.47 0.26
CA GLY A 124 -3.74 -0.68 0.70
C GLY A 124 -3.06 0.10 -0.43
N GLY A 125 -3.20 -0.34 -1.67
CA GLY A 125 -2.73 0.41 -2.84
C GLY A 125 -3.47 1.73 -2.99
N VAL A 126 -4.80 1.72 -2.84
CA VAL A 126 -5.62 2.95 -2.86
C VAL A 126 -5.27 3.87 -1.68
N VAL A 127 -5.06 3.28 -0.49
CA VAL A 127 -4.65 4.03 0.71
C VAL A 127 -3.28 4.69 0.48
N SER A 128 -2.34 4.00 -0.17
CA SER A 128 -1.01 4.52 -0.49
C SER A 128 -1.04 5.62 -1.55
N ILE A 129 -1.90 5.52 -2.56
CA ILE A 129 -2.15 6.58 -3.55
C ILE A 129 -2.73 7.82 -2.85
N HIS A 130 -3.71 7.62 -1.95
CA HIS A 130 -4.24 8.74 -1.15
C HIS A 130 -3.14 9.35 -0.26
N LEU A 131 -2.34 8.55 0.41
CA LEU A 131 -1.24 9.05 1.25
C LEU A 131 -0.29 9.95 0.44
N ALA A 132 0.10 9.50 -0.75
CA ALA A 132 0.99 10.26 -1.64
C ALA A 132 0.36 11.56 -2.17
N SER A 133 -0.98 11.65 -2.26
CA SER A 133 -1.66 12.89 -2.66
C SER A 133 -1.71 13.95 -1.54
N VAL A 134 -1.47 13.57 -0.28
CA VAL A 134 -1.55 14.47 0.89
C VAL A 134 -0.23 14.58 1.67
N ARG A 135 0.78 13.81 1.32
CA ARG A 135 2.12 13.84 1.95
C ARG A 135 3.22 13.71 0.89
N PRO A 136 4.28 14.51 0.96
CA PRO A 136 5.42 14.37 0.05
C PRO A 136 6.09 13.01 0.28
N CYS A 137 6.39 12.29 -0.80
CA CYS A 137 7.11 11.01 -0.74
C CYS A 137 8.08 10.90 -1.93
N ALA A 138 8.98 9.93 -1.86
CA ALA A 138 9.91 9.67 -2.95
C ALA A 138 9.20 9.03 -4.16
N ARG A 139 8.32 8.06 -3.89
CA ARG A 139 7.70 7.18 -4.89
C ARG A 139 6.42 6.57 -4.36
N VAL A 140 5.62 6.02 -5.27
CA VAL A 140 4.47 5.17 -4.97
C VAL A 140 4.68 3.81 -5.62
N ALA A 141 4.47 2.73 -4.89
CA ALA A 141 4.46 1.38 -5.43
C ALA A 141 3.19 0.66 -4.96
N VAL A 142 2.41 0.12 -5.89
CA VAL A 142 1.15 -0.56 -5.60
C VAL A 142 1.07 -1.91 -6.31
N VAL A 143 0.45 -2.89 -5.64
CA VAL A 143 0.32 -4.26 -6.13
C VAL A 143 -1.14 -4.68 -6.08
N SER A 144 -1.68 -5.26 -7.17
CA SER A 144 -3.05 -5.79 -7.29
C SER A 144 -4.13 -4.84 -6.77
N THR A 145 -4.01 -3.54 -7.11
CA THR A 145 -4.92 -2.49 -6.63
C THR A 145 -5.92 -2.06 -7.70
N PHE A 146 -6.88 -1.25 -7.32
CA PHE A 146 -8.04 -0.93 -8.14
C PHE A 146 -8.28 0.57 -8.28
N THR A 147 -9.10 0.92 -9.27
CA THR A 147 -9.48 2.31 -9.59
C THR A 147 -10.44 2.92 -8.56
N SER A 148 -11.44 2.16 -8.13
CA SER A 148 -12.40 2.53 -7.09
C SER A 148 -13.12 1.27 -6.57
N MET A 149 -13.67 1.35 -5.35
CA MET A 149 -14.48 0.25 -4.81
C MET A 149 -15.72 -0.03 -5.68
N ARG A 150 -16.27 0.99 -6.31
CA ARG A 150 -17.39 0.84 -7.27
C ARG A 150 -16.98 0.00 -8.49
N ASP A 151 -15.78 0.17 -9.02
CA ASP A 151 -15.33 -0.59 -10.20
C ASP A 151 -15.12 -2.07 -9.84
N VAL A 152 -14.59 -2.38 -8.65
CA VAL A 152 -14.52 -3.75 -8.14
C VAL A 152 -15.91 -4.34 -7.97
N ALA A 153 -16.83 -3.61 -7.32
CA ALA A 153 -18.21 -4.05 -7.14
C ALA A 153 -18.93 -4.26 -8.48
N ARG A 154 -18.63 -3.45 -9.49
CA ARG A 154 -19.21 -3.63 -10.85
C ARG A 154 -18.80 -4.95 -11.48
N HIS A 155 -17.56 -5.37 -11.28
CA HIS A 155 -17.09 -6.66 -11.78
C HIS A 155 -17.85 -7.83 -11.14
N HIS A 156 -18.04 -7.80 -9.81
CA HIS A 156 -18.66 -8.91 -9.08
C HIS A 156 -20.20 -8.90 -9.07
N PHE A 157 -20.83 -7.72 -9.09
CA PHE A 157 -22.26 -7.54 -8.89
C PHE A 157 -22.97 -6.84 -10.06
N GLY A 158 -22.22 -6.52 -11.13
CA GLY A 158 -22.78 -5.87 -12.33
C GLY A 158 -23.51 -4.56 -12.00
N PRO A 159 -24.74 -4.37 -12.53
CA PRO A 159 -25.50 -3.12 -12.34
C PRO A 159 -25.80 -2.79 -10.87
N LEU A 160 -25.86 -3.78 -9.98
CA LEU A 160 -26.11 -3.55 -8.54
C LEU A 160 -24.98 -2.79 -7.84
N SER A 161 -23.84 -2.61 -8.47
CA SER A 161 -22.70 -1.81 -7.96
C SER A 161 -23.03 -0.34 -7.67
N PHE A 162 -24.17 0.18 -8.15
CA PHE A 162 -24.56 1.57 -7.89
C PHE A 162 -24.78 1.87 -6.40
N VAL A 163 -25.09 0.85 -5.59
CA VAL A 163 -25.22 1.02 -4.12
C VAL A 163 -23.89 1.25 -3.43
N VAL A 164 -22.78 0.87 -4.07
CA VAL A 164 -21.42 1.17 -3.60
C VAL A 164 -21.05 2.57 -4.08
N GLY A 165 -20.90 3.50 -3.14
CA GLY A 165 -20.52 4.89 -3.42
C GLY A 165 -19.15 5.01 -4.08
N HIS A 166 -18.68 6.25 -4.27
CA HIS A 166 -17.34 6.56 -4.79
C HIS A 166 -16.25 6.39 -3.73
N GLN A 167 -16.32 5.30 -2.95
CA GLN A 167 -15.32 5.00 -1.94
C GLN A 167 -14.02 4.55 -2.58
N PHE A 168 -12.91 4.89 -1.94
CA PHE A 168 -11.57 4.46 -2.35
C PHE A 168 -11.25 4.82 -3.81
N ASP A 169 -11.53 6.06 -4.22
CA ASP A 169 -11.28 6.55 -5.57
C ASP A 169 -9.79 6.85 -5.79
N ALA A 170 -9.04 5.83 -6.21
CA ALA A 170 -7.64 5.95 -6.57
C ALA A 170 -7.46 6.61 -7.94
N LEU A 171 -8.39 6.39 -8.87
CA LEU A 171 -8.29 6.90 -10.24
C LEU A 171 -8.30 8.43 -10.30
N ALA A 172 -9.11 9.07 -9.46
CA ALA A 172 -9.12 10.53 -9.37
C ALA A 172 -7.79 11.09 -8.84
N ARG A 173 -7.17 10.39 -7.87
CA ARG A 173 -5.95 10.88 -7.19
C ARG A 173 -4.66 10.61 -7.94
N ILE A 174 -4.56 9.46 -8.63
CA ILE A 174 -3.30 9.04 -9.27
C ILE A 174 -2.88 10.00 -10.40
N ARG A 175 -3.84 10.67 -11.02
CA ARG A 175 -3.61 11.66 -12.09
C ARG A 175 -2.81 12.88 -11.65
N ASP A 176 -2.93 13.23 -10.37
CA ASP A 176 -2.30 14.42 -9.80
C ASP A 176 -0.95 14.13 -9.15
N LEU A 177 -0.56 12.84 -9.05
CA LEU A 177 0.73 12.46 -8.48
C LEU A 177 1.86 12.78 -9.46
N THR A 178 2.87 13.50 -8.98
CA THR A 178 4.05 13.89 -9.77
C THR A 178 5.28 13.03 -9.48
N VAL A 179 5.19 12.14 -8.48
CA VAL A 179 6.26 11.21 -8.11
C VAL A 179 6.26 9.97 -9.00
N PRO A 180 7.41 9.28 -9.16
CA PRO A 180 7.46 8.02 -9.88
C PRO A 180 6.51 6.96 -9.30
N ILE A 181 5.85 6.20 -10.18
CA ILE A 181 4.83 5.21 -9.83
C ILE A 181 5.20 3.83 -10.37
N PHE A 182 5.16 2.82 -9.51
CA PHE A 182 5.24 1.40 -9.87
C PHE A 182 3.89 0.75 -9.62
N ILE A 183 3.38 0.04 -10.61
CA ILE A 183 2.15 -0.76 -10.51
C ILE A 183 2.49 -2.19 -10.90
N ALA A 184 2.16 -3.16 -10.04
CA ALA A 184 2.21 -4.57 -10.36
C ALA A 184 0.81 -5.18 -10.27
N HIS A 185 0.51 -6.14 -11.14
CA HIS A 185 -0.80 -6.82 -11.14
C HIS A 185 -0.70 -8.23 -11.71
N GLY A 186 -1.38 -9.18 -11.07
CA GLY A 186 -1.55 -10.54 -11.58
C GLY A 186 -2.55 -10.57 -12.73
N ASP A 187 -2.20 -11.18 -13.85
CA ASP A 187 -3.08 -11.23 -15.01
C ASP A 187 -4.19 -12.28 -14.92
N CYS A 188 -4.16 -13.11 -13.87
CA CYS A 188 -5.21 -14.05 -13.50
C CYS A 188 -5.93 -13.63 -12.20
N ASP A 189 -5.85 -12.34 -11.82
CA ASP A 189 -6.48 -11.80 -10.60
C ASP A 189 -8.02 -11.83 -10.72
N GLU A 190 -8.65 -12.72 -9.96
CA GLU A 190 -10.09 -12.95 -9.95
C GLU A 190 -10.85 -12.04 -8.97
N ILE A 191 -10.13 -11.35 -8.08
CA ILE A 191 -10.72 -10.47 -7.06
C ILE A 191 -10.72 -9.02 -7.54
N VAL A 192 -9.57 -8.56 -8.03
CA VAL A 192 -9.40 -7.23 -8.62
C VAL A 192 -8.98 -7.42 -10.08
N PRO A 193 -9.88 -7.23 -11.04
CA PRO A 193 -9.58 -7.44 -12.45
C PRO A 193 -8.31 -6.71 -12.92
N PHE A 194 -7.48 -7.40 -13.69
CA PHE A 194 -6.23 -6.89 -14.23
C PHE A 194 -6.38 -5.53 -14.93
N GLU A 195 -7.50 -5.34 -15.65
CA GLU A 195 -7.83 -4.10 -16.36
C GLU A 195 -7.92 -2.87 -15.43
N LEU A 196 -8.21 -3.07 -14.14
CA LEU A 196 -8.23 -1.95 -13.19
C LEU A 196 -6.81 -1.45 -12.90
N GLY A 197 -5.83 -2.36 -12.85
CA GLY A 197 -4.41 -2.02 -12.77
C GLY A 197 -3.92 -1.30 -14.01
N GLU A 198 -4.31 -1.77 -15.21
CA GLU A 198 -3.98 -1.11 -16.48
C GLU A 198 -4.60 0.30 -16.59
N ARG A 199 -5.84 0.46 -16.14
CA ARG A 199 -6.51 1.77 -16.10
C ARG A 199 -5.81 2.74 -15.15
N LEU A 200 -5.35 2.29 -13.99
CA LEU A 200 -4.53 3.12 -13.09
C LEU A 200 -3.20 3.49 -13.73
N PHE A 201 -2.55 2.54 -14.37
CA PHE A 201 -1.29 2.79 -15.08
C PHE A 201 -1.48 3.79 -16.21
N ALA A 202 -2.53 3.65 -17.02
CA ALA A 202 -2.83 4.60 -18.10
C ALA A 202 -3.06 6.02 -17.56
N ALA A 203 -3.75 6.15 -16.41
CA ALA A 203 -4.08 7.43 -15.82
C ALA A 203 -2.91 8.10 -15.06
N ALA A 204 -1.92 7.32 -14.61
CA ALA A 204 -0.75 7.83 -13.90
C ALA A 204 0.12 8.71 -14.82
N ASN A 205 0.71 9.77 -14.23
CA ASN A 205 1.66 10.64 -14.93
C ASN A 205 2.94 9.90 -15.37
N GLN A 206 3.79 10.57 -16.13
CA GLN A 206 5.06 10.04 -16.61
C GLN A 206 6.01 9.68 -15.46
N THR A 207 7.03 8.89 -15.78
CA THR A 207 7.89 8.19 -14.82
C THR A 207 7.11 7.09 -14.09
N LYS A 208 6.60 6.16 -14.87
CA LYS A 208 5.82 5.02 -14.39
C LYS A 208 6.35 3.71 -14.96
N ARG A 209 6.24 2.63 -14.16
CA ARG A 209 6.61 1.26 -14.54
C ARG A 209 5.45 0.33 -14.23
N PHE A 210 5.13 -0.56 -15.14
CA PHE A 210 4.17 -1.64 -14.94
C PHE A 210 4.89 -2.99 -14.89
N PHE A 211 4.49 -3.84 -13.93
CA PHE A 211 4.93 -5.22 -13.83
C PHE A 211 3.71 -6.12 -13.95
N ARG A 212 3.62 -6.85 -15.05
CA ARG A 212 2.63 -7.90 -15.25
C ARG A 212 3.13 -9.17 -14.60
N ALA A 213 2.43 -9.65 -13.57
CA ALA A 213 2.72 -10.92 -12.92
C ALA A 213 1.96 -12.03 -13.64
N GLU A 214 2.65 -12.68 -14.60
CA GLU A 214 2.05 -13.69 -15.48
C GLU A 214 1.56 -14.89 -14.67
N GLY A 215 0.32 -15.31 -14.90
CA GLY A 215 -0.34 -16.43 -14.23
C GLY A 215 -0.66 -16.21 -12.76
N ALA A 216 -0.36 -15.04 -12.20
CA ALA A 216 -0.60 -14.77 -10.80
C ALA A 216 -2.06 -14.36 -10.54
N HIS A 217 -2.61 -14.91 -9.46
CA HIS A 217 -3.88 -14.55 -8.86
C HIS A 217 -3.73 -13.41 -7.84
N HIS A 218 -4.83 -12.99 -7.23
CA HIS A 218 -4.82 -11.89 -6.25
C HIS A 218 -3.92 -12.13 -5.05
N ASN A 219 -3.98 -13.33 -4.48
CA ASN A 219 -3.35 -13.64 -3.21
C ASN A 219 -1.91 -14.20 -3.33
N ASP A 220 -1.49 -14.59 -4.52
CA ASP A 220 -0.17 -15.18 -4.77
C ASP A 220 0.77 -14.27 -5.58
N VAL A 221 0.33 -13.08 -5.92
CA VAL A 221 1.07 -12.12 -6.75
C VAL A 221 2.50 -11.87 -6.26
N PHE A 222 2.74 -11.85 -4.94
CA PHE A 222 4.07 -11.66 -4.38
C PHE A 222 5.00 -12.86 -4.57
N ALA A 223 4.46 -14.04 -4.90
CA ALA A 223 5.24 -15.22 -5.28
C ALA A 223 5.73 -15.15 -6.73
N SER A 224 5.27 -14.18 -7.52
CA SER A 224 5.69 -14.03 -8.92
C SER A 224 7.19 -13.79 -9.04
N PRO A 225 7.88 -14.53 -9.91
CA PRO A 225 9.32 -14.39 -10.10
C PRO A 225 9.72 -12.95 -10.43
N GLY A 226 10.67 -12.41 -9.69
CA GLY A 226 11.23 -11.07 -9.91
C GLY A 226 10.40 -9.89 -9.39
N LEU A 227 9.17 -10.08 -8.88
CA LEU A 227 8.37 -8.95 -8.39
C LEU A 227 9.03 -8.25 -7.19
N ILE A 228 9.48 -8.99 -6.20
CA ILE A 228 10.15 -8.43 -5.02
C ILE A 228 11.43 -7.67 -5.42
N ASP A 229 12.19 -8.22 -6.38
CA ASP A 229 13.39 -7.56 -6.91
C ASP A 229 13.03 -6.28 -7.68
N ALA A 230 11.99 -6.32 -8.50
CA ALA A 230 11.51 -5.16 -9.25
C ALA A 230 11.02 -4.02 -8.32
N ILE A 231 10.34 -4.35 -7.22
CA ILE A 231 9.94 -3.38 -6.19
C ILE A 231 11.19 -2.77 -5.54
N ALA A 232 12.18 -3.59 -5.19
CA ALA A 232 13.40 -3.12 -4.56
C ALA A 232 14.25 -2.24 -5.50
N GLU A 233 14.41 -2.64 -6.75
CA GLU A 233 15.05 -1.83 -7.79
C GLU A 233 14.38 -0.47 -7.95
N PHE A 234 13.05 -0.47 -8.06
CA PHE A 234 12.27 0.76 -8.15
C PHE A 234 12.46 1.65 -6.92
N ALA A 235 12.51 1.05 -5.74
CA ALA A 235 12.70 1.78 -4.49
C ALA A 235 14.10 2.41 -4.38
N HIS A 236 15.14 1.72 -4.87
CA HIS A 236 16.54 2.18 -4.83
C HIS A 236 16.94 3.08 -6.01
N ALA A 237 16.16 3.12 -7.09
CA ALA A 237 16.51 3.92 -8.26
C ALA A 237 16.82 5.36 -7.87
N ALA A 238 17.85 5.96 -8.46
CA ALA A 238 18.15 7.37 -8.25
C ALA A 238 16.92 8.21 -8.64
N ILE A 239 16.57 9.19 -7.83
CA ILE A 239 15.60 10.22 -8.24
C ILE A 239 16.36 11.03 -9.30
N ALA A 240 15.94 10.95 -10.56
CA ALA A 240 16.46 11.81 -11.60
C ALA A 240 16.26 13.26 -11.13
N ASP A 241 17.34 14.00 -10.97
CA ASP A 241 17.28 15.41 -10.60
C ASP A 241 16.39 16.14 -11.61
N ALA A 242 15.29 16.70 -11.13
CA ALA A 242 14.38 17.52 -11.93
C ALA A 242 15.04 18.84 -12.44
N SER A 243 16.35 18.98 -12.23
CA SER A 243 17.17 20.13 -12.62
C SER A 243 17.77 20.04 -14.02
N SER A 244 17.54 18.95 -14.79
CA SER A 244 18.12 18.77 -16.13
C SER A 244 17.19 19.04 -17.30
N VAL A 245 15.99 19.63 -17.07
CA VAL A 245 15.16 20.18 -18.14
C VAL A 245 15.19 21.71 -18.03
N ARG A 246 16.20 22.30 -18.66
CA ARG A 246 16.17 23.71 -19.04
C ARG A 246 15.69 23.84 -20.49
#